data_05267cb4067e7c164bde4e76ee336658
#
_entry.id   05267cb4067e7c164bde4e76ee336658
#
_cell.length_a   1.000
_cell.length_b   1.000
_cell.length_c   1.000
_cell.angle_alpha   90.00
_cell.angle_beta   90.00
_cell.angle_gamma   90.00
#
_symmetry.space_group_name_H-M   'P 1'
#
loop_
_entity.id
_entity.type
_entity.pdbx_description
1 polymer ?
#
loop_
_entity_poly.entity_id
_entity_poly.type
_entity_poly.pdbx_seq_one_letter_code
_entity_poly.pdbx_strand_id
1 'polypeptide(L)'
;MYRGKNITELRDLIDNQGVSPEEIFKSVVEDCHKYQDEYNSFVTIIDKFKMKARKDTLITGIPYALKDNFSTANILTTSSSNILKDYIPVYDATVYKKLKNAGGVLVGKTVLDELAMGGTGTTGHTGVVKNPWDKTRMIGGSSAGSASSVALGLVPFAIGSDTGDSIRKPASLGGVV
;
A
#
# COMPACT_ATOMS: atom_id res chain seq x y z
N MET A 1 -4.97 -14.56 -8.31
CA MET A 1 -6.23 -15.22 -7.93
C MET A 1 -7.08 -14.34 -7.01
N TYR A 2 -6.48 -13.58 -6.09
CA TYR A 2 -7.20 -12.73 -5.11
C TYR A 2 -7.29 -11.26 -5.50
N ARG A 3 -6.68 -10.87 -6.61
CA ARG A 3 -6.69 -9.50 -7.14
C ARG A 3 -8.10 -8.97 -7.35
N GLY A 4 -8.35 -7.72 -6.97
CA GLY A 4 -9.64 -7.03 -7.11
C GLY A 4 -10.69 -7.41 -6.07
N LYS A 5 -10.40 -8.33 -5.16
CA LYS A 5 -11.33 -8.69 -4.07
C LYS A 5 -11.32 -7.63 -2.97
N ASN A 6 -12.50 -7.31 -2.46
CA ASN A 6 -12.66 -6.42 -1.31
C ASN A 6 -12.42 -7.16 0.02
N ILE A 7 -12.44 -6.40 1.13
CA ILE A 7 -12.18 -6.95 2.48
C ILE A 7 -13.16 -8.06 2.83
N THR A 8 -14.46 -7.89 2.53
CA THR A 8 -15.51 -8.86 2.88
C THR A 8 -15.32 -10.17 2.11
N GLU A 9 -15.00 -10.09 0.82
CA GLU A 9 -14.72 -11.27 0.00
C GLU A 9 -13.48 -12.04 0.46
N LEU A 10 -12.41 -11.31 0.85
CA LEU A 10 -11.20 -11.95 1.40
C LEU A 10 -11.47 -12.57 2.78
N ARG A 11 -12.31 -11.93 3.61
CA ARG A 11 -12.73 -12.51 4.89
C ARG A 11 -13.54 -13.79 4.68
N ASP A 12 -14.45 -13.81 3.72
CA ASP A 12 -15.23 -15.02 3.42
C ASP A 12 -14.32 -16.19 3.00
N LEU A 13 -13.30 -15.93 2.18
CA LEU A 13 -12.29 -16.93 1.81
C LEU A 13 -11.56 -17.49 3.04
N ILE A 14 -11.17 -16.64 3.97
CA ILE A 14 -10.45 -17.03 5.19
C ILE A 14 -11.38 -17.80 6.15
N ASP A 15 -12.57 -17.27 6.40
CA ASP A 15 -13.45 -17.77 7.46
C ASP A 15 -14.24 -19.01 7.04
N ASN A 16 -14.69 -19.07 5.78
CA ASN A 16 -15.62 -20.07 5.31
C ASN A 16 -15.04 -21.06 4.30
N GLN A 17 -13.96 -20.70 3.59
CA GLN A 17 -13.39 -21.52 2.53
C GLN A 17 -12.01 -22.09 2.86
N GLY A 18 -11.48 -21.82 4.06
CA GLY A 18 -10.22 -22.40 4.56
C GLY A 18 -8.96 -21.85 3.89
N VAL A 19 -9.04 -20.73 3.16
CA VAL A 19 -7.87 -20.08 2.56
C VAL A 19 -7.04 -19.42 3.65
N SER A 20 -5.74 -19.70 3.67
CA SER A 20 -4.87 -19.09 4.68
C SER A 20 -4.51 -17.63 4.36
N PRO A 21 -4.37 -16.75 5.38
CA PRO A 21 -3.86 -15.40 5.17
C PRO A 21 -2.50 -15.35 4.47
N GLU A 22 -1.64 -16.34 4.69
CA GLU A 22 -0.33 -16.44 4.05
C GLU A 22 -0.45 -16.74 2.56
N GLU A 23 -1.39 -17.56 2.15
CA GLU A 23 -1.66 -17.85 0.74
C GLU A 23 -2.14 -16.62 0.00
N ILE A 24 -3.08 -15.86 0.60
CA ILE A 24 -3.55 -14.57 0.05
C ILE A 24 -2.37 -13.60 -0.06
N PHE A 25 -1.56 -13.47 0.99
CA PHE A 25 -0.38 -12.60 0.99
C PHE A 25 0.58 -12.94 -0.14
N LYS A 26 0.95 -14.20 -0.33
CA LYS A 26 1.86 -14.63 -1.39
C LYS A 26 1.34 -14.25 -2.78
N SER A 27 0.07 -14.53 -3.06
CA SER A 27 -0.55 -14.15 -4.33
C SER A 27 -0.59 -12.64 -4.56
N VAL A 28 -0.89 -11.86 -3.53
CA VAL A 28 -0.89 -10.39 -3.60
C VAL A 28 0.53 -9.86 -3.86
N VAL A 29 1.54 -10.38 -3.19
CA VAL A 29 2.95 -9.98 -3.39
C VAL A 29 3.43 -10.32 -4.80
N GLU A 30 3.08 -11.50 -5.33
CA GLU A 30 3.35 -11.86 -6.73
C GLU A 30 2.73 -10.86 -7.71
N ASP A 31 1.48 -10.47 -7.49
CA ASP A 31 0.82 -9.44 -8.30
C ASP A 31 1.49 -8.06 -8.12
N CYS A 32 1.91 -7.68 -6.89
CA CYS A 32 2.65 -6.43 -6.67
C CYS A 32 3.95 -6.40 -7.48
N HIS A 33 4.76 -7.44 -7.47
CA HIS A 33 5.98 -7.53 -8.29
C HIS A 33 5.67 -7.47 -9.79
N LYS A 34 4.67 -8.21 -10.24
CA LYS A 34 4.27 -8.28 -11.66
C LYS A 34 3.92 -6.90 -12.24
N TYR A 35 3.27 -6.04 -11.46
CA TYR A 35 2.81 -4.73 -11.92
C TYR A 35 3.75 -3.57 -11.53
N GLN A 36 4.82 -3.83 -10.74
CA GLN A 36 5.70 -2.79 -10.22
C GLN A 36 6.42 -2.01 -11.32
N ASP A 37 7.03 -2.69 -12.28
CA ASP A 37 7.80 -2.04 -13.36
C ASP A 37 6.92 -1.15 -14.24
N GLU A 38 5.67 -1.53 -14.43
CA GLU A 38 4.74 -0.78 -15.28
C GLU A 38 4.12 0.42 -14.56
N TYR A 39 3.73 0.26 -13.28
CA TYR A 39 2.92 1.26 -12.56
C TYR A 39 3.66 1.99 -11.44
N ASN A 40 4.76 1.44 -10.96
CA ASN A 40 5.60 2.04 -9.90
C ASN A 40 4.82 2.42 -8.64
N SER A 41 3.95 1.51 -8.17
CA SER A 41 3.09 1.78 -7.00
C SER A 41 3.84 1.69 -5.67
N PHE A 42 4.94 0.95 -5.60
CA PHE A 42 5.66 0.66 -4.35
C PHE A 42 7.09 1.17 -4.36
N VAL A 43 7.56 1.70 -3.23
CA VAL A 43 8.98 1.92 -2.92
C VAL A 43 9.61 0.61 -2.46
N THR A 44 8.87 -0.13 -1.63
CA THR A 44 9.31 -1.40 -1.06
C THR A 44 8.16 -2.39 -1.07
N ILE A 45 8.35 -3.57 -1.66
CA ILE A 45 7.47 -4.71 -1.54
C ILE A 45 8.03 -5.63 -0.45
N ILE A 46 7.18 -6.18 0.40
CA ILE A 46 7.55 -7.02 1.54
C ILE A 46 7.28 -8.48 1.17
N ASP A 47 8.35 -9.26 1.02
CA ASP A 47 8.24 -10.67 0.59
C ASP A 47 8.00 -11.66 1.74
N LYS A 48 8.19 -11.21 2.98
CA LYS A 48 8.03 -12.07 4.16
C LYS A 48 6.70 -11.85 4.83
N PHE A 49 5.88 -12.89 4.84
CA PHE A 49 4.63 -12.89 5.59
C PHE A 49 4.89 -12.64 7.09
N LYS A 50 4.23 -11.62 7.63
CA LYS A 50 4.23 -11.34 9.06
C LYS A 50 2.83 -10.91 9.49
N MET A 51 2.23 -11.67 10.38
CA MET A 51 0.96 -11.34 11.01
C MET A 51 1.13 -11.43 12.52
N LYS A 52 0.66 -10.43 13.25
CA LYS A 52 0.55 -10.52 14.71
C LYS A 52 -0.57 -11.52 15.07
N ALA A 53 -0.48 -12.13 16.25
CA ALA A 53 -1.47 -13.11 16.69
C ALA A 53 -2.91 -12.68 16.35
N ARG A 54 -3.67 -13.63 15.82
CA ARG A 54 -5.02 -13.45 15.28
C ARG A 54 -5.92 -12.74 16.30
N LYS A 55 -6.42 -11.59 15.94
CA LYS A 55 -7.55 -10.93 16.57
C LYS A 55 -8.74 -11.07 15.64
N ASP A 56 -9.91 -11.26 16.20
CA ASP A 56 -11.13 -11.35 15.41
C ASP A 56 -11.61 -9.92 15.04
N THR A 57 -11.03 -9.38 13.97
CA THR A 57 -11.40 -8.09 13.38
C THR A 57 -11.61 -8.25 11.88
N LEU A 58 -12.32 -7.30 11.27
CA LEU A 58 -12.56 -7.31 9.81
C LEU A 58 -11.28 -7.36 8.97
N ILE A 59 -10.16 -6.86 9.49
CA ILE A 59 -8.89 -6.82 8.75
C ILE A 59 -7.90 -7.92 9.18
N THR A 60 -8.30 -8.86 10.03
CA THR A 60 -7.43 -9.99 10.40
C THR A 60 -7.08 -10.82 9.17
N GLY A 61 -5.79 -10.92 8.87
CA GLY A 61 -5.28 -11.63 7.69
C GLY A 61 -5.43 -10.88 6.36
N ILE A 62 -5.98 -9.67 6.36
CA ILE A 62 -6.20 -8.90 5.14
C ILE A 62 -4.93 -8.14 4.75
N PRO A 63 -4.45 -8.29 3.50
CA PRO A 63 -3.30 -7.55 2.98
C PRO A 63 -3.64 -6.07 2.80
N TYR A 64 -2.68 -5.19 3.09
CA TYR A 64 -2.81 -3.75 2.84
C TYR A 64 -1.46 -3.12 2.51
N ALA A 65 -1.51 -1.92 1.91
CA ALA A 65 -0.34 -1.10 1.64
C ALA A 65 -0.33 0.16 2.51
N LEU A 66 0.87 0.71 2.75
CA LEU A 66 1.08 1.85 3.63
C LEU A 66 1.97 2.88 2.94
N LYS A 67 1.53 4.14 2.86
CA LYS A 67 2.34 5.22 2.28
C LYS A 67 3.71 5.31 2.96
N ASP A 68 4.75 5.52 2.18
CA ASP A 68 6.14 5.41 2.66
C ASP A 68 6.62 6.57 3.55
N ASN A 69 5.72 7.48 3.94
CA ASN A 69 6.00 8.47 4.98
C ASN A 69 5.57 8.02 6.40
N PHE A 70 4.96 6.85 6.55
CA PHE A 70 4.66 6.30 7.87
C PHE A 70 5.82 5.45 8.37
N SER A 71 6.41 5.84 9.50
CA SER A 71 7.48 5.08 10.15
C SER A 71 7.04 3.66 10.50
N THR A 72 7.82 2.70 10.06
CA THR A 72 7.62 1.26 10.31
C THR A 72 8.93 0.68 10.81
N ALA A 73 8.98 0.28 12.07
CA ALA A 73 10.21 -0.22 12.68
C ALA A 73 10.80 -1.40 11.89
N ASN A 74 12.09 -1.33 11.61
CA ASN A 74 12.85 -2.32 10.84
C ASN A 74 12.41 -2.51 9.38
N ILE A 75 11.68 -1.55 8.82
CA ILE A 75 11.29 -1.53 7.40
C ILE A 75 11.72 -0.18 6.82
N LEU A 76 12.38 -0.21 5.65
CA LEU A 76 12.82 0.99 4.94
C LEU A 76 11.66 2.00 4.82
N THR A 77 11.93 3.26 5.14
CA THR A 77 10.94 4.34 5.09
C THR A 77 11.60 5.61 4.55
N THR A 78 11.44 5.83 3.25
CA THR A 78 12.20 6.86 2.53
C THR A 78 11.43 8.16 2.31
N SER A 79 10.12 8.17 2.56
CA SER A 79 9.22 9.25 2.09
C SER A 79 9.41 9.58 0.60
N SER A 80 9.74 8.57 -0.20
CA SER A 80 10.08 8.68 -1.63
C SER A 80 11.17 9.72 -1.93
N SER A 81 12.13 9.92 -1.00
CA SER A 81 13.24 10.86 -1.11
C SER A 81 14.59 10.16 -1.03
N ASN A 82 15.54 10.59 -1.85
CA ASN A 82 16.92 10.15 -1.77
C ASN A 82 17.63 10.60 -0.47
N ILE A 83 17.11 11.63 0.21
CA ILE A 83 17.62 12.08 1.51
C ILE A 83 17.47 10.98 2.56
N LEU A 84 16.39 10.20 2.48
CA LEU A 84 16.06 9.12 3.42
C LEU A 84 16.23 7.72 2.82
N LYS A 85 16.96 7.57 1.72
CA LYS A 85 17.07 6.31 0.96
C LYS A 85 17.51 5.08 1.77
N ASP A 86 18.22 5.30 2.87
CA ASP A 86 18.72 4.24 3.75
C ASP A 86 18.10 4.29 5.15
N TYR A 87 17.06 5.13 5.35
CA TYR A 87 16.48 5.32 6.67
C TYR A 87 15.55 4.16 7.08
N ILE A 88 15.91 3.48 8.15
CA ILE A 88 15.12 2.44 8.79
C ILE A 88 14.68 2.93 10.17
N PRO A 89 13.38 3.21 10.36
CA PRO A 89 12.87 3.67 11.65
C PRO A 89 13.06 2.65 12.78
N VAL A 90 13.27 3.15 13.99
CA VAL A 90 13.35 2.32 15.21
C VAL A 90 12.00 2.22 15.94
N TYR A 91 10.97 2.91 15.44
CA TYR A 91 9.62 2.92 16.02
C TYR A 91 8.54 2.80 14.95
N ASP A 92 7.36 2.35 15.35
CA ASP A 92 6.16 2.24 14.53
C ASP A 92 5.29 3.49 14.67
N ALA A 93 4.80 4.05 13.58
CA ALA A 93 3.73 5.04 13.59
C ALA A 93 2.45 4.46 14.20
N THR A 94 1.65 5.31 14.85
CA THR A 94 0.43 4.88 15.55
C THR A 94 -0.56 4.14 14.63
N VAL A 95 -0.74 4.60 13.39
CA VAL A 95 -1.62 3.94 12.42
C VAL A 95 -1.14 2.53 12.10
N TYR A 96 0.18 2.36 11.89
CA TYR A 96 0.75 1.03 11.63
C TYR A 96 0.59 0.10 12.85
N LYS A 97 0.84 0.61 14.08
CA LYS A 97 0.59 -0.17 15.31
C LYS A 97 -0.86 -0.65 15.41
N LYS A 98 -1.82 0.23 15.10
CA LYS A 98 -3.25 -0.12 15.13
C LYS A 98 -3.60 -1.21 14.12
N LEU A 99 -3.17 -1.07 12.86
CA LEU A 99 -3.41 -2.06 11.80
C LEU A 99 -2.76 -3.41 12.12
N LYS A 100 -1.50 -3.41 12.53
CA LYS A 100 -0.76 -4.59 12.96
C LYS A 100 -1.44 -5.29 14.14
N ASN A 101 -1.92 -4.53 15.13
CA ASN A 101 -2.62 -5.07 16.28
C ASN A 101 -4.02 -5.61 15.94
N ALA A 102 -4.64 -5.09 14.89
CA ALA A 102 -5.90 -5.60 14.35
C ALA A 102 -5.71 -6.82 13.43
N GLY A 103 -4.48 -7.29 13.24
CA GLY A 103 -4.20 -8.48 12.43
C GLY A 103 -4.03 -8.23 10.94
N GLY A 104 -3.99 -6.96 10.50
CA GLY A 104 -3.71 -6.61 9.10
C GLY A 104 -2.30 -7.02 8.67
N VAL A 105 -2.12 -7.37 7.41
CA VAL A 105 -0.87 -7.86 6.84
C VAL A 105 -0.30 -6.82 5.86
N LEU A 106 0.82 -6.18 6.24
CA LEU A 106 1.47 -5.19 5.39
C LEU A 106 2.19 -5.88 4.23
N VAL A 107 1.86 -5.49 2.97
CA VAL A 107 2.48 -6.03 1.76
C VAL A 107 3.52 -5.09 1.15
N GLY A 108 3.50 -3.79 1.49
CA GLY A 108 4.49 -2.86 0.95
C GLY A 108 4.30 -1.43 1.40
N LYS A 109 5.35 -0.63 1.10
CA LYS A 109 5.40 0.81 1.30
C LYS A 109 5.19 1.48 -0.05
N THR A 110 4.16 2.33 -0.15
CA THR A 110 3.74 2.92 -1.43
C THR A 110 4.44 4.23 -1.74
N VAL A 111 4.68 4.47 -3.04
CA VAL A 111 5.30 5.69 -3.57
C VAL A 111 4.42 6.90 -3.26
N LEU A 112 5.09 8.01 -2.96
CA LEU A 112 4.47 9.32 -2.78
C LEU A 112 5.26 10.39 -3.52
N ASP A 113 4.69 11.57 -3.70
CA ASP A 113 5.50 12.74 -4.05
C ASP A 113 6.51 13.01 -2.94
N GLU A 114 7.72 13.36 -3.31
CA GLU A 114 8.86 13.48 -2.39
C GLU A 114 8.49 14.26 -1.12
N LEU A 115 8.78 13.66 0.04
CA LEU A 115 8.49 14.20 1.38
C LEU A 115 7.02 14.60 1.60
N ALA A 116 6.09 14.01 0.84
CA ALA A 116 4.67 14.35 0.80
C ALA A 116 4.38 15.79 0.34
N MET A 117 5.32 16.44 -0.32
CA MET A 117 5.22 17.81 -0.84
C MET A 117 5.00 17.78 -2.36
N GLY A 118 3.75 17.52 -2.76
CA GLY A 118 3.36 17.45 -4.17
C GLY A 118 1.93 16.98 -4.34
N GLY A 119 1.44 17.00 -5.57
CA GLY A 119 0.07 16.62 -5.90
C GLY A 119 -0.05 15.89 -7.23
N THR A 120 1.05 15.36 -7.78
CA THR A 120 1.10 14.81 -9.13
C THR A 120 1.42 13.32 -9.22
N GLY A 121 2.12 12.76 -8.21
CA GLY A 121 2.64 11.41 -8.24
C GLY A 121 3.87 11.24 -9.15
N THR A 122 4.62 12.33 -9.37
CA THR A 122 5.74 12.34 -10.32
C THR A 122 7.10 12.68 -9.71
N THR A 123 7.15 13.08 -8.44
CA THR A 123 8.38 13.62 -7.83
C THR A 123 9.10 12.65 -6.90
N GLY A 124 8.55 11.45 -6.68
CA GLY A 124 9.20 10.41 -5.88
C GLY A 124 10.50 9.92 -6.52
N HIS A 125 11.50 9.55 -5.73
CA HIS A 125 12.82 9.11 -6.22
C HIS A 125 12.77 7.82 -7.05
N THR A 126 11.71 7.03 -6.93
CA THR A 126 11.50 5.83 -7.76
C THR A 126 10.91 6.15 -9.14
N GLY A 127 10.54 7.42 -9.39
CA GLY A 127 9.94 7.86 -10.64
C GLY A 127 8.43 8.01 -10.59
N VAL A 128 7.82 8.13 -11.77
CA VAL A 128 6.39 8.44 -11.94
C VAL A 128 5.51 7.25 -11.59
N VAL A 129 4.50 7.47 -10.77
CA VAL A 129 3.41 6.50 -10.57
C VAL A 129 2.40 6.64 -11.70
N LYS A 130 2.11 5.56 -12.40
CA LYS A 130 1.18 5.58 -13.54
C LYS A 130 -0.27 5.44 -13.07
N ASN A 131 -1.17 6.16 -13.76
CA ASN A 131 -2.60 5.98 -13.55
C ASN A 131 -3.06 4.65 -14.18
N PRO A 132 -3.72 3.75 -13.43
CA PRO A 132 -4.18 2.45 -13.95
C PRO A 132 -5.21 2.52 -15.09
N TRP A 133 -5.97 3.61 -15.16
CA TRP A 133 -6.99 3.78 -16.19
C TRP A 133 -6.43 4.33 -17.51
N ASP A 134 -5.45 5.24 -17.41
CA ASP A 134 -4.79 5.84 -18.56
C ASP A 134 -3.36 6.26 -18.16
N LYS A 135 -2.37 5.53 -18.64
CA LYS A 135 -0.95 5.75 -18.31
C LYS A 135 -0.40 7.09 -18.81
N THR A 136 -1.11 7.78 -19.67
CA THR A 136 -0.76 9.13 -20.15
C THR A 136 -1.24 10.23 -19.19
N ARG A 137 -2.12 9.89 -18.24
CA ARG A 137 -2.68 10.79 -17.24
C ARG A 137 -1.97 10.64 -15.90
N MET A 138 -1.91 11.74 -15.14
CA MET A 138 -1.42 11.67 -13.77
C MET A 138 -2.42 10.91 -12.88
N ILE A 139 -1.91 10.17 -11.89
CA ILE A 139 -2.72 9.58 -10.82
C ILE A 139 -3.03 10.61 -9.72
N GLY A 140 -2.27 11.73 -9.68
CA GLY A 140 -2.33 12.67 -8.57
C GLY A 140 -1.44 12.22 -7.41
N GLY A 141 -1.42 13.05 -6.36
CA GLY A 141 -0.58 12.83 -5.19
C GLY A 141 -1.01 13.68 -3.99
N SER A 142 -0.28 13.59 -2.91
CA SER A 142 1.00 12.90 -2.77
C SER A 142 0.87 11.40 -2.51
N SER A 143 -0.29 10.82 -2.18
CA SER A 143 -0.48 9.38 -1.93
C SER A 143 -0.69 8.58 -3.22
N ALA A 144 0.13 8.82 -4.24
CA ALA A 144 -0.01 8.27 -5.60
C ALA A 144 0.00 6.74 -5.63
N GLY A 145 0.98 6.11 -5.02
CA GLY A 145 1.10 4.65 -4.98
C GLY A 145 0.00 3.98 -4.16
N SER A 146 -0.51 4.66 -3.10
CA SER A 146 -1.65 4.13 -2.34
C SER A 146 -2.89 4.04 -3.22
N ALA A 147 -3.23 5.10 -3.96
CA ALA A 147 -4.37 5.08 -4.87
C ALA A 147 -4.15 4.08 -6.03
N SER A 148 -2.96 4.08 -6.65
CA SER A 148 -2.63 3.17 -7.74
C SER A 148 -2.72 1.70 -7.33
N SER A 149 -2.20 1.34 -6.15
CA SER A 149 -2.25 -0.05 -5.67
C SER A 149 -3.68 -0.58 -5.44
N VAL A 150 -4.59 0.29 -4.97
CA VAL A 150 -6.01 -0.06 -4.81
C VAL A 150 -6.72 -0.09 -6.16
N ALA A 151 -6.50 0.91 -7.02
CA ALA A 151 -7.12 0.98 -8.35
C ALA A 151 -6.72 -0.20 -9.25
N LEU A 152 -5.50 -0.72 -9.11
CA LEU A 152 -5.04 -1.95 -9.75
C LEU A 152 -5.65 -3.22 -9.14
N GLY A 153 -6.34 -3.10 -8.01
CA GLY A 153 -6.87 -4.24 -7.25
C GLY A 153 -5.77 -5.09 -6.59
N LEU A 154 -4.57 -4.56 -6.41
CA LEU A 154 -3.46 -5.28 -5.77
C LEU A 154 -3.72 -5.48 -4.28
N VAL A 155 -4.29 -4.48 -3.62
CA VAL A 155 -4.71 -4.54 -2.22
C VAL A 155 -6.14 -4.01 -2.07
N PRO A 156 -6.93 -4.53 -1.12
CA PRO A 156 -8.29 -4.07 -0.89
C PRO A 156 -8.35 -2.67 -0.27
N PHE A 157 -7.29 -2.24 0.41
CA PHE A 157 -7.16 -0.88 0.94
C PHE A 157 -5.69 -0.49 1.10
N ALA A 158 -5.45 0.81 1.11
CA ALA A 158 -4.15 1.38 1.41
C ALA A 158 -4.28 2.62 2.30
N ILE A 159 -3.24 2.91 3.07
CA ILE A 159 -3.19 4.10 3.91
C ILE A 159 -2.37 5.18 3.22
N GLY A 160 -2.95 6.37 3.13
CA GLY A 160 -2.29 7.59 2.70
C GLY A 160 -2.28 8.66 3.80
N SER A 161 -1.72 9.82 3.50
CA SER A 161 -1.77 11.03 4.33
C SER A 161 -2.28 12.21 3.52
N ASP A 162 -3.11 13.07 4.13
CA ASP A 162 -3.74 14.20 3.46
C ASP A 162 -3.53 15.47 4.29
N THR A 163 -2.88 16.46 3.72
CA THR A 163 -2.73 17.79 4.32
C THR A 163 -3.55 18.80 3.52
N GLY A 164 -3.33 18.89 2.22
CA GLY A 164 -4.11 19.72 1.29
C GLY A 164 -5.19 18.90 0.58
N ASP A 165 -4.75 17.92 -0.23
CA ASP A 165 -5.60 17.05 -1.03
C ASP A 165 -4.96 15.66 -1.28
N SER A 166 -3.95 15.31 -0.53
CA SER A 166 -3.00 14.23 -0.85
C SER A 166 -3.54 12.79 -0.73
N ILE A 167 -4.77 12.58 -0.28
CA ILE A 167 -5.53 11.32 -0.41
C ILE A 167 -6.67 11.51 -1.39
N ARG A 168 -7.47 12.55 -1.20
CA ARG A 168 -8.70 12.82 -1.96
C ARG A 168 -8.43 12.96 -3.47
N LYS A 169 -7.40 13.71 -3.86
CA LYS A 169 -7.03 13.88 -5.26
C LYS A 169 -6.62 12.56 -5.92
N PRO A 170 -5.60 11.82 -5.43
CA PRO A 170 -5.22 10.57 -6.08
C PRO A 170 -6.32 9.50 -6.00
N ALA A 171 -7.15 9.47 -4.97
CA ALA A 171 -8.31 8.59 -4.91
C ALA A 171 -9.32 8.92 -6.02
N SER A 172 -9.67 10.20 -6.17
CA SER A 172 -10.58 10.66 -7.23
C SER A 172 -10.07 10.34 -8.63
N LEU A 173 -8.79 10.65 -8.93
CA LEU A 173 -8.19 10.38 -10.23
C LEU A 173 -7.93 8.88 -10.49
N GLY A 174 -7.75 8.11 -9.42
CA GLY A 174 -7.62 6.65 -9.47
C GLY A 174 -8.96 5.90 -9.48
N GLY A 175 -10.10 6.60 -9.31
CA GLY A 175 -11.42 5.98 -9.28
C GLY A 175 -11.63 5.06 -8.07
N VAL A 176 -11.06 5.42 -6.90
CA VAL A 176 -11.20 4.68 -5.63
C VAL A 176 -11.71 5.60 -4.52
N VAL A 177 -12.28 5.02 -3.46
CA VAL A 177 -12.87 5.72 -2.31
C VAL A 177 -12.09 5.44 -1.04
#